data_2b27fc2d6e5628d12527f05980ce2ccc
#
_entry.id   2b27fc2d6e5628d12527f05980ce2ccc
#
_cell.length_a   1.000
_cell.length_b   1.000
_cell.length_c   1.000
_cell.angle_alpha   90.00
_cell.angle_beta   90.00
_cell.angle_gamma   90.00
#
_symmetry.space_group_name_H-M   'P 1'
#
loop_
_entity.id
_entity.type
_entity.pdbx_description
1 polymer ?
#
loop_
_entity_poly.entity_id
_entity_poly.type
_entity_poly.pdbx_seq_one_letter_code
_entity_poly.pdbx_strand_id
1 'polypeptide(L)'
;MIYFFTPYSFDKKLFEAYDLYMNLISDPHDWVCFMDGDVLFLISDFGHQMQTYIDNYQDAGLFTCYASRTSRPELKWKGADMENPSLIYHRTKAEQLYAAFHGQVVDLGELNCLGYLMLMRKSTWLLIREQVKEWTKEKSILGVDTRISKAIRKAGLKSYLMKGIYVLHYYRMKNGEKDKSILM
;
A
#
# COMPACT_ATOMS: atom_id res chain seq x y z
N MET A 1 15.90 5.72 3.87
CA MET A 1 15.55 4.39 4.45
C MET A 1 14.06 4.10 4.21
N ILE A 2 13.62 2.82 4.24
CA ILE A 2 12.19 2.45 4.16
C ILE A 2 11.80 1.77 5.47
N TYR A 3 10.80 2.32 6.16
CA TYR A 3 10.22 1.73 7.38
C TYR A 3 8.91 1.05 7.03
N PHE A 4 8.59 -0.06 7.69
CA PHE A 4 7.37 -0.83 7.47
C PHE A 4 6.52 -0.80 8.74
N PHE A 5 5.28 -0.35 8.62
CA PHE A 5 4.34 -0.30 9.73
C PHE A 5 2.98 -0.86 9.34
N THR A 6 2.34 -1.52 10.30
CA THR A 6 0.93 -1.90 10.22
C THR A 6 0.12 -0.98 11.12
N PRO A 7 -0.57 0.04 10.57
CA PRO A 7 -1.35 0.96 11.37
C PRO A 7 -2.49 0.21 12.06
N TYR A 8 -2.52 0.28 13.39
CA TYR A 8 -3.57 -0.32 14.19
C TYR A 8 -4.22 0.74 15.07
N SER A 9 -5.54 0.71 15.16
CA SER A 9 -6.29 1.57 16.06
C SER A 9 -7.46 0.79 16.67
N PHE A 10 -7.42 0.59 17.97
CA PHE A 10 -8.47 -0.10 18.72
C PHE A 10 -9.82 0.64 18.61
N ASP A 11 -9.80 1.96 18.67
CA ASP A 11 -10.98 2.84 18.58
C ASP A 11 -11.24 3.34 17.15
N LYS A 12 -10.61 2.70 16.16
CA LYS A 12 -10.74 2.98 14.74
C LYS A 12 -10.28 4.38 14.32
N LYS A 13 -9.43 5.04 15.07
CA LYS A 13 -8.83 6.33 14.74
C LYS A 13 -7.59 6.12 13.85
N LEU A 14 -7.80 5.71 12.62
CA LEU A 14 -6.71 5.35 11.70
C LEU A 14 -5.81 6.55 11.36
N PHE A 15 -6.34 7.77 11.27
CA PHE A 15 -5.51 8.95 11.02
C PHE A 15 -4.45 9.12 12.10
N GLU A 16 -4.85 9.02 13.37
CA GLU A 16 -3.95 9.14 14.51
C GLU A 16 -2.89 8.05 14.52
N ALA A 17 -3.24 6.83 14.10
CA ALA A 17 -2.28 5.74 13.95
C ALA A 17 -1.24 6.03 12.85
N TYR A 18 -1.67 6.51 11.68
CA TYR A 18 -0.73 6.92 10.62
C TYR A 18 0.19 8.06 11.09
N ASP A 19 -0.38 9.08 11.73
CA ASP A 19 0.38 10.23 12.21
C ASP A 19 1.40 9.84 13.30
N LEU A 20 1.01 8.95 14.22
CA LEU A 20 1.89 8.41 15.24
C LEU A 20 3.12 7.74 14.63
N TYR A 21 2.92 6.81 13.67
CA TYR A 21 4.05 6.12 13.03
C TYR A 21 4.93 7.06 12.21
N MET A 22 4.32 8.01 11.50
CA MET A 22 5.10 9.03 10.79
C MET A 22 5.94 9.89 11.73
N ASN A 23 5.47 10.17 12.96
CA ASN A 23 6.23 10.94 13.94
C ASN A 23 7.42 10.17 14.55
N LEU A 24 7.48 8.84 14.41
CA LEU A 24 8.65 8.06 14.80
C LEU A 24 9.84 8.24 13.84
N ILE A 25 9.59 8.72 12.63
CA ILE A 25 10.63 8.91 11.60
C ILE A 25 11.23 10.31 11.77
N SER A 26 12.53 10.39 11.98
CA SER A 26 13.22 11.67 12.16
C SER A 26 13.56 12.37 10.83
N ASP A 27 14.01 11.62 9.81
CA ASP A 27 14.40 12.18 8.53
C ASP A 27 13.17 12.36 7.62
N PRO A 28 12.86 13.61 7.15
CA PRO A 28 11.74 13.85 6.23
C PRO A 28 11.94 13.23 4.84
N HIS A 29 13.15 12.82 4.49
CA HIS A 29 13.44 12.16 3.22
C HIS A 29 13.24 10.64 3.26
N ASP A 30 13.09 10.07 4.44
CA ASP A 30 12.80 8.64 4.60
C ASP A 30 11.38 8.29 4.16
N TRP A 31 11.23 7.03 3.79
CA TRP A 31 9.98 6.45 3.28
C TRP A 31 9.33 5.55 4.31
N VAL A 32 8.02 5.52 4.27
CA VAL A 32 7.20 4.65 5.11
C VAL A 32 6.28 3.82 4.23
N CYS A 33 6.35 2.52 4.38
CA CYS A 33 5.41 1.56 3.82
C CYS A 33 4.38 1.19 4.88
N PHE A 34 3.19 1.74 4.78
CA PHE A 34 2.04 1.29 5.56
C PHE A 34 1.42 0.09 4.87
N MET A 35 1.10 -0.94 5.63
CA MET A 35 0.49 -2.15 5.11
C MET A 35 -0.53 -2.74 6.10
N ASP A 36 -1.55 -3.41 5.58
CA ASP A 36 -2.48 -4.16 6.40
C ASP A 36 -1.79 -5.39 7.03
N GLY A 37 -2.26 -5.83 8.20
CA GLY A 37 -1.65 -6.94 8.94
C GLY A 37 -1.84 -8.31 8.27
N ASP A 38 -2.67 -8.40 7.24
CA ASP A 38 -2.94 -9.60 6.45
C ASP A 38 -2.31 -9.55 5.04
N VAL A 39 -1.31 -8.69 4.85
CA VAL A 39 -0.51 -8.57 3.62
C VAL A 39 0.83 -9.29 3.77
N LEU A 40 1.17 -10.10 2.77
CA LEU A 40 2.42 -10.84 2.74
C LEU A 40 3.22 -10.53 1.47
N PHE A 41 4.48 -10.12 1.63
CA PHE A 41 5.44 -10.04 0.53
C PHE A 41 5.88 -11.44 0.12
N LEU A 42 5.97 -11.68 -1.18
CA LEU A 42 6.19 -13.01 -1.76
C LEU A 42 7.63 -13.22 -2.26
N ILE A 43 8.37 -12.14 -2.42
CA ILE A 43 9.76 -12.14 -2.90
C ILE A 43 10.62 -11.51 -1.80
N SER A 44 11.77 -12.12 -1.48
CA SER A 44 12.60 -11.75 -0.33
C SER A 44 13.28 -10.38 -0.47
N ASP A 45 13.51 -9.90 -1.70
CA ASP A 45 14.18 -8.63 -1.97
C ASP A 45 13.22 -7.45 -2.21
N PHE A 46 11.96 -7.57 -1.76
CA PHE A 46 10.92 -6.56 -1.96
C PHE A 46 11.35 -5.14 -1.54
N GLY A 47 12.19 -5.00 -0.52
CA GLY A 47 12.73 -3.71 -0.10
C GLY A 47 13.63 -3.08 -1.16
N HIS A 48 14.50 -3.86 -1.80
CA HIS A 48 15.34 -3.41 -2.91
C HIS A 48 14.48 -3.04 -4.14
N GLN A 49 13.44 -3.84 -4.40
CA GLN A 49 12.51 -3.53 -5.48
C GLN A 49 11.82 -2.18 -5.25
N MET A 50 11.32 -1.91 -4.04
CA MET A 50 10.72 -0.62 -3.69
C MET A 50 11.71 0.53 -3.84
N GLN A 51 12.98 0.34 -3.43
CA GLN A 51 14.01 1.35 -3.58
C GLN A 51 14.22 1.74 -5.05
N THR A 52 14.19 0.77 -5.97
CA THR A 52 14.28 1.05 -7.41
C THR A 52 13.16 1.99 -7.89
N TYR A 53 11.93 1.81 -7.41
CA TYR A 53 10.83 2.72 -7.76
C TYR A 53 11.01 4.11 -7.15
N ILE A 54 11.44 4.19 -5.90
CA ILE A 54 11.75 5.45 -5.21
C ILE A 54 12.79 6.27 -5.98
N ASP A 55 13.85 5.60 -6.44
CA ASP A 55 14.96 6.26 -7.12
C ASP A 55 14.57 6.76 -8.52
N ASN A 56 13.68 6.04 -9.20
CA ASN A 56 13.30 6.33 -10.59
C ASN A 56 12.14 7.33 -10.72
N TYR A 57 11.29 7.50 -9.71
CA TYR A 57 10.07 8.31 -9.79
C TYR A 57 10.02 9.38 -8.68
N GLN A 58 10.79 10.45 -8.88
CA GLN A 58 10.95 11.52 -7.88
C GLN A 58 9.70 12.40 -7.68
N ASP A 59 8.77 12.39 -8.62
CA ASP A 59 7.47 13.08 -8.55
C ASP A 59 6.37 12.26 -7.84
N ALA A 60 6.73 11.06 -7.35
CA ALA A 60 5.82 10.22 -6.62
C ALA A 60 5.51 10.77 -5.22
N GLY A 61 4.23 10.99 -4.95
CA GLY A 61 3.73 11.22 -3.60
C GLY A 61 3.34 9.90 -2.89
N LEU A 62 2.96 8.89 -3.68
CA LEU A 62 2.49 7.62 -3.15
C LEU A 62 2.74 6.49 -4.16
N PHE A 63 3.21 5.35 -3.65
CA PHE A 63 3.20 4.10 -4.40
C PHE A 63 2.27 3.08 -3.74
N THR A 64 1.65 2.25 -4.57
CA THR A 64 0.99 0.99 -4.20
C THR A 64 1.43 -0.12 -5.14
N CYS A 65 0.92 -1.34 -4.97
CA CYS A 65 1.28 -2.47 -5.83
C CYS A 65 0.06 -3.31 -6.18
N TYR A 66 0.23 -4.37 -6.98
CA TYR A 66 -0.81 -5.35 -7.17
C TYR A 66 -1.03 -6.22 -5.93
N ALA A 67 -2.28 -6.58 -5.67
CA ALA A 67 -2.65 -7.52 -4.63
C ALA A 67 -3.47 -8.69 -5.19
N SER A 68 -3.39 -9.84 -4.53
CA SER A 68 -4.24 -11.00 -4.86
C SER A 68 -5.72 -10.67 -4.69
N ARG A 69 -6.08 -9.96 -3.62
CA ARG A 69 -7.46 -9.59 -3.29
C ARG A 69 -7.54 -8.11 -2.92
N THR A 70 -8.48 -7.42 -3.51
CA THR A 70 -8.78 -6.02 -3.22
C THR A 70 -10.17 -5.68 -3.76
N SER A 71 -10.78 -4.64 -3.24
CA SER A 71 -12.06 -4.12 -3.75
C SER A 71 -11.95 -3.41 -5.10
N ARG A 72 -10.72 -3.07 -5.53
CA ARG A 72 -10.45 -2.34 -6.78
C ARG A 72 -9.92 -3.29 -7.85
N PRO A 73 -10.66 -3.53 -8.94
CA PRO A 73 -10.22 -4.39 -10.04
C PRO A 73 -8.90 -3.94 -10.68
N GLU A 74 -8.64 -2.64 -10.72
CA GLU A 74 -7.45 -2.03 -11.31
C GLU A 74 -6.17 -2.36 -10.54
N LEU A 75 -6.30 -2.65 -9.24
CA LEU A 75 -5.20 -3.03 -8.37
C LEU A 75 -5.05 -4.56 -8.23
N LYS A 76 -5.84 -5.32 -8.97
CA LYS A 76 -5.70 -6.78 -9.05
C LYS A 76 -4.86 -7.16 -10.25
N TRP A 77 -3.93 -8.07 -10.06
CA TRP A 77 -3.22 -8.62 -11.20
C TRP A 77 -4.03 -9.75 -11.84
N LYS A 78 -4.46 -9.53 -13.09
CA LYS A 78 -5.29 -10.48 -13.84
C LYS A 78 -4.59 -11.80 -14.19
N GLY A 79 -3.26 -11.86 -14.06
CA GLY A 79 -2.45 -13.07 -14.29
C GLY A 79 -2.44 -14.08 -13.14
N ALA A 80 -3.13 -13.78 -12.02
CA ALA A 80 -3.22 -14.67 -10.87
C ALA A 80 -4.67 -15.04 -10.55
N ASP A 81 -4.88 -16.32 -10.22
CA ASP A 81 -6.13 -16.78 -9.61
C ASP A 81 -6.13 -16.38 -8.13
N MET A 82 -7.04 -15.48 -7.79
CA MET A 82 -7.15 -14.91 -6.44
C MET A 82 -7.72 -15.89 -5.41
N GLU A 83 -8.39 -16.93 -5.86
CA GLU A 83 -8.99 -17.96 -5.00
C GLU A 83 -8.03 -19.13 -4.74
N ASN A 84 -6.86 -19.13 -5.39
CA ASN A 84 -5.86 -20.17 -5.17
C ASN A 84 -5.25 -20.02 -3.76
N PRO A 85 -5.34 -21.03 -2.87
CA PRO A 85 -4.82 -20.93 -1.52
C PRO A 85 -3.31 -21.17 -1.42
N SER A 86 -2.65 -21.59 -2.51
CA SER A 86 -1.25 -21.99 -2.50
C SER A 86 -0.31 -20.79 -2.46
N LEU A 87 0.46 -20.68 -1.39
CA LEU A 87 1.51 -19.68 -1.25
C LEU A 87 2.59 -19.84 -2.36
N ILE A 88 2.93 -21.07 -2.72
CA ILE A 88 3.89 -21.36 -3.79
C ILE A 88 3.37 -20.84 -5.13
N TYR A 89 2.08 -21.02 -5.41
CA TYR A 89 1.45 -20.48 -6.61
C TYR A 89 1.60 -18.94 -6.65
N HIS A 90 1.22 -18.26 -5.59
CA HIS A 90 1.30 -16.79 -5.53
C HIS A 90 2.75 -16.28 -5.62
N ARG A 91 3.70 -16.99 -5.01
CA ARG A 91 5.13 -16.67 -5.13
C ARG A 91 5.61 -16.77 -6.57
N THR A 92 5.31 -17.88 -7.26
CA THR A 92 5.64 -18.06 -8.69
C THR A 92 5.04 -16.93 -9.54
N LYS A 93 3.80 -16.51 -9.23
CA LYS A 93 3.16 -15.39 -9.90
C LYS A 93 3.84 -14.05 -9.64
N ALA A 94 4.30 -13.82 -8.41
CA ALA A 94 5.07 -12.62 -8.06
C ALA A 94 6.42 -12.57 -8.82
N GLU A 95 7.13 -13.69 -8.90
CA GLU A 95 8.39 -13.82 -9.64
C GLU A 95 8.18 -13.55 -11.14
N GLN A 96 7.12 -14.10 -11.74
CA GLN A 96 6.76 -13.84 -13.14
C GLN A 96 6.45 -12.36 -13.39
N LEU A 97 5.68 -11.74 -12.49
CA LEU A 97 5.33 -10.31 -12.59
C LEU A 97 6.57 -9.43 -12.47
N TYR A 98 7.43 -9.73 -11.51
CA TYR A 98 8.70 -9.03 -11.33
C TYR A 98 9.58 -9.11 -12.57
N ALA A 99 9.78 -10.31 -13.11
CA ALA A 99 10.59 -10.51 -14.31
C ALA A 99 10.07 -9.73 -15.52
N ALA A 100 8.73 -9.60 -15.64
CA ALA A 100 8.13 -8.93 -16.79
C ALA A 100 8.06 -7.39 -16.65
N PHE A 101 7.93 -6.86 -15.42
CA PHE A 101 7.56 -5.46 -15.20
C PHE A 101 8.38 -4.73 -14.13
N HIS A 102 9.54 -5.27 -13.75
CA HIS A 102 10.44 -4.62 -12.81
C HIS A 102 10.70 -3.15 -13.20
N GLY A 103 10.63 -2.26 -12.23
CA GLY A 103 10.89 -0.83 -12.42
C GLY A 103 9.81 -0.05 -13.19
N GLN A 104 8.77 -0.72 -13.72
CA GLN A 104 7.69 -0.05 -14.44
C GLN A 104 6.54 0.36 -13.50
N VAL A 105 5.92 1.51 -13.79
CA VAL A 105 4.75 1.99 -13.06
C VAL A 105 3.55 2.25 -13.98
N VAL A 106 2.38 2.35 -13.36
CA VAL A 106 1.19 2.98 -13.95
C VAL A 106 0.85 4.20 -13.11
N ASP A 107 0.70 5.36 -13.73
CA ASP A 107 0.12 6.54 -13.06
C ASP A 107 -1.37 6.26 -12.82
N LEU A 108 -1.77 6.31 -11.55
CA LEU A 108 -3.14 6.01 -11.16
C LEU A 108 -4.14 7.14 -11.46
N GLY A 109 -3.65 8.35 -11.77
CA GLY A 109 -4.51 9.49 -12.04
C GLY A 109 -5.55 9.72 -10.93
N GLU A 110 -6.83 9.58 -11.28
CA GLU A 110 -7.95 9.76 -10.33
C GLU A 110 -8.24 8.54 -9.46
N LEU A 111 -7.60 7.39 -9.69
CA LEU A 111 -7.78 6.20 -8.86
C LEU A 111 -7.16 6.41 -7.47
N ASN A 112 -7.88 5.97 -6.45
CA ASN A 112 -7.36 6.00 -5.08
C ASN A 112 -6.59 4.71 -4.77
N CYS A 113 -5.45 4.84 -4.13
CA CYS A 113 -4.79 3.71 -3.48
C CYS A 113 -5.67 3.18 -2.34
N LEU A 114 -5.42 1.96 -1.94
CA LEU A 114 -6.08 1.30 -0.82
C LEU A 114 -5.06 1.04 0.30
N GLY A 115 -5.56 0.96 1.52
CA GLY A 115 -4.75 0.85 2.74
C GLY A 115 -3.90 -0.41 2.85
N TYR A 116 -4.16 -1.45 2.03
CA TYR A 116 -3.39 -2.69 2.12
C TYR A 116 -1.89 -2.50 1.87
N LEU A 117 -1.50 -1.51 1.04
CA LEU A 117 -0.11 -1.09 0.88
C LEU A 117 -0.03 0.35 0.37
N MET A 118 0.60 1.21 1.14
CA MET A 118 0.88 2.60 0.79
C MET A 118 2.32 2.95 1.17
N LEU A 119 3.17 3.19 0.17
CA LEU A 119 4.55 3.61 0.35
C LEU A 119 4.64 5.11 0.03
N MET A 120 4.97 5.94 1.03
CA MET A 120 5.10 7.38 0.88
C MET A 120 6.26 7.96 1.68
N ARG A 121 6.79 9.10 1.24
CA ARG A 121 7.85 9.81 1.93
C ARG A 121 7.28 10.56 3.15
N LYS A 122 8.04 10.67 4.24
CA LYS A 122 7.61 11.47 5.40
C LYS A 122 7.32 12.93 5.03
N SER A 123 8.15 13.56 4.19
CA SER A 123 7.89 14.93 3.72
C SER A 123 6.56 15.06 2.98
N THR A 124 6.15 14.05 2.21
CA THR A 124 4.82 14.01 1.58
C THR A 124 3.72 13.99 2.65
N TRP A 125 3.86 13.16 3.70
CA TRP A 125 2.91 13.16 4.80
C TRP A 125 2.79 14.53 5.47
N LEU A 126 3.93 15.17 5.79
CA LEU A 126 3.95 16.50 6.39
C LEU A 126 3.23 17.56 5.53
N LEU A 127 3.33 17.43 4.20
CA LEU A 127 2.66 18.33 3.27
C LEU A 127 1.13 18.15 3.28
N ILE A 128 0.64 16.91 3.42
CA ILE A 128 -0.80 16.60 3.23
C ILE A 128 -1.56 16.38 4.54
N ARG A 129 -0.87 16.18 5.68
CA ARG A 129 -1.46 15.69 6.93
C ARG A 129 -2.62 16.54 7.43
N GLU A 130 -2.51 17.86 7.41
CA GLU A 130 -3.57 18.74 7.94
C GLU A 130 -4.84 18.64 7.07
N GLN A 131 -4.70 18.53 5.77
CA GLN A 131 -5.83 18.32 4.87
C GLN A 131 -6.50 16.95 5.09
N VAL A 132 -5.70 15.89 5.27
CA VAL A 132 -6.22 14.55 5.57
C VAL A 132 -6.94 14.55 6.92
N LYS A 133 -6.38 15.22 7.94
CA LYS A 133 -6.94 15.38 9.26
C LYS A 133 -8.30 16.07 9.23
N GLU A 134 -8.38 17.20 8.53
CA GLU A 134 -9.61 17.98 8.36
C GLU A 134 -10.70 17.11 7.74
N TRP A 135 -10.42 16.44 6.63
CA TRP A 135 -11.38 15.56 5.96
C TRP A 135 -11.76 14.31 6.78
N THR A 136 -10.94 13.94 7.77
CA THR A 136 -11.23 12.81 8.66
C THR A 136 -12.21 13.19 9.76
N LYS A 137 -12.21 14.45 10.21
CA LYS A 137 -13.15 14.94 11.25
C LYS A 137 -14.62 14.89 10.81
N GLU A 138 -14.87 15.04 9.52
CA GLU A 138 -16.22 15.22 8.97
C GLU A 138 -16.94 13.90 8.65
N LYS A 139 -16.23 12.77 8.54
CA LYS A 139 -16.81 11.52 8.01
C LYS A 139 -16.18 10.27 8.64
N SER A 140 -16.95 9.19 8.56
CA SER A 140 -16.60 7.82 8.96
C SER A 140 -15.09 7.51 8.97
N ILE A 141 -14.68 6.82 9.96
CA ILE A 141 -13.37 6.26 10.31
C ILE A 141 -12.71 5.51 9.14
N LEU A 142 -13.51 4.92 8.27
CA LEU A 142 -13.04 4.23 7.06
C LEU A 142 -12.72 5.22 5.94
N GLY A 143 -11.69 4.94 5.14
CA GLY A 143 -11.35 5.69 3.94
C GLY A 143 -10.27 6.77 4.15
N VAL A 144 -9.42 6.63 5.16
CA VAL A 144 -8.21 7.49 5.33
C VAL A 144 -7.31 7.36 4.10
N ASP A 145 -7.13 6.16 3.57
CA ASP A 145 -6.44 5.86 2.31
C ASP A 145 -6.96 6.68 1.11
N THR A 146 -8.27 6.75 0.98
CA THR A 146 -8.93 7.57 -0.04
C THR A 146 -8.62 9.07 0.15
N ARG A 147 -8.60 9.55 1.39
CA ARG A 147 -8.28 10.96 1.71
C ARG A 147 -6.81 11.27 1.45
N ILE A 148 -5.91 10.36 1.79
CA ILE A 148 -4.48 10.45 1.47
C ILE A 148 -4.31 10.57 -0.05
N SER A 149 -4.91 9.68 -0.84
CA SER A 149 -4.83 9.71 -2.30
C SER A 149 -5.32 11.03 -2.89
N LYS A 150 -6.45 11.55 -2.38
CA LYS A 150 -6.99 12.85 -2.81
C LYS A 150 -6.09 14.02 -2.42
N ALA A 151 -5.51 14.00 -1.21
CA ALA A 151 -4.63 15.05 -0.74
C ALA A 151 -3.32 15.11 -1.53
N ILE A 152 -2.77 13.95 -1.91
CA ILE A 152 -1.60 13.84 -2.78
C ILE A 152 -1.87 14.49 -4.15
N ARG A 153 -3.00 14.15 -4.79
CA ARG A 153 -3.38 14.78 -6.06
C ARG A 153 -3.56 16.31 -5.92
N LYS A 154 -4.22 16.76 -4.86
CA LYS A 154 -4.40 18.19 -4.58
C LYS A 154 -3.06 18.92 -4.38
N ALA A 155 -2.07 18.23 -3.86
CA ALA A 155 -0.70 18.74 -3.72
C ALA A 155 0.11 18.71 -5.03
N GLY A 156 -0.46 18.26 -6.15
CA GLY A 156 0.21 18.17 -7.44
C GLY A 156 1.18 16.98 -7.56
N LEU A 157 1.16 16.04 -6.60
CA LEU A 157 1.98 14.85 -6.61
C LEU A 157 1.24 13.68 -7.27
N LYS A 158 1.99 12.69 -7.77
CA LYS A 158 1.44 11.51 -8.43
C LYS A 158 1.33 10.31 -7.50
N SER A 159 0.35 9.46 -7.79
CA SER A 159 0.22 8.14 -7.18
C SER A 159 0.51 7.07 -8.24
N TYR A 160 1.42 6.15 -7.94
CA TYR A 160 1.86 5.13 -8.87
C TYR A 160 1.56 3.72 -8.39
N LEU A 161 1.15 2.86 -9.32
CA LEU A 161 1.12 1.40 -9.14
C LEU A 161 2.47 0.83 -9.60
N MET A 162 3.22 0.20 -8.69
CA MET A 162 4.45 -0.55 -8.96
C MET A 162 4.09 -1.86 -9.68
N LYS A 163 4.31 -1.94 -10.99
CA LYS A 163 3.88 -3.09 -11.79
C LYS A 163 4.61 -4.39 -11.48
N GLY A 164 5.84 -4.32 -11.01
CA GLY A 164 6.66 -5.50 -10.70
C GLY A 164 6.43 -6.06 -9.30
N ILE A 165 5.61 -5.44 -8.47
CA ILE A 165 5.34 -5.91 -7.10
C ILE A 165 3.92 -6.47 -7.00
N TYR A 166 3.82 -7.70 -6.46
CA TYR A 166 2.57 -8.36 -6.17
C TYR A 166 2.61 -8.93 -4.75
N VAL A 167 1.58 -8.62 -3.95
CA VAL A 167 1.44 -9.09 -2.58
C VAL A 167 0.27 -10.06 -2.44
N LEU A 168 0.42 -11.05 -1.58
CA LEU A 168 -0.70 -11.85 -1.13
C LEU A 168 -1.43 -11.08 -0.03
N HIS A 169 -2.71 -10.81 -0.26
CA HIS A 169 -3.57 -10.10 0.68
C HIS A 169 -4.75 -11.01 1.02
N TYR A 170 -4.86 -11.42 2.27
CA TYR A 170 -5.87 -12.39 2.74
C TYR A 170 -7.28 -11.81 2.86
N TYR A 171 -7.50 -10.61 2.38
CA TYR A 171 -8.74 -9.88 2.45
C TYR A 171 -9.95 -10.70 1.94
N ARG A 172 -10.94 -10.95 2.82
CA ARG A 172 -12.24 -11.57 2.51
C ARG A 172 -12.16 -12.87 1.68
N MET A 173 -11.47 -13.87 2.19
CA MET A 173 -11.54 -15.21 1.59
C MET A 173 -12.99 -15.71 1.56
N LYS A 174 -13.45 -16.19 0.38
CA LYS A 174 -14.86 -16.53 0.12
C LYS A 174 -15.41 -17.67 0.98
N ASN A 175 -14.58 -18.55 1.49
CA ASN A 175 -15.01 -19.71 2.26
C ASN A 175 -15.40 -19.39 3.71
N GLY A 176 -15.80 -18.14 4.00
CA GLY A 176 -16.55 -17.75 5.18
C GLY A 176 -15.88 -17.99 6.53
N GLU A 177 -15.02 -18.93 6.61
CA GLU A 177 -14.17 -19.20 7.75
C GLU A 177 -12.92 -18.35 7.59
N LYS A 178 -12.89 -17.26 8.33
CA LYS A 178 -11.65 -16.60 8.65
C LYS A 178 -10.81 -17.62 9.36
N ASP A 179 -9.99 -18.34 8.61
CA ASP A 179 -8.99 -19.20 9.21
C ASP A 179 -8.01 -18.31 9.95
N LYS A 180 -8.35 -18.04 11.20
CA LYS A 180 -7.53 -17.24 12.11
C LYS A 180 -6.27 -18.00 12.55
N SER A 181 -6.17 -19.28 12.21
CA SER A 181 -5.04 -20.14 12.62
C SER A 181 -3.72 -19.77 11.95
N ILE A 182 -3.76 -19.00 10.86
CA ILE A 182 -2.56 -18.52 10.14
C ILE A 182 -1.99 -17.24 10.75
N LEU A 183 -2.74 -16.59 11.67
CA LEU A 183 -2.33 -15.34 12.32
C LEU A 183 -1.89 -15.52 13.77
N MET A 184 -1.69 -16.76 14.23
CA MET A 184 -1.11 -17.07 15.54
C MET A 184 0.32 -17.58 15.42
#